data_77a1b83b077462ab9c6867e5b1b481f3
#
_entry.id   77a1b83b077462ab9c6867e5b1b481f3
#
_cell.length_a   1.000
_cell.length_b   1.000
_cell.length_c   1.000
_cell.angle_alpha   90.00
_cell.angle_beta   90.00
_cell.angle_gamma   90.00
#
_symmetry.space_group_name_H-M   'P 1'
#
loop_
_entity.id
_entity.type
_entity.pdbx_description
1 polymer ?
#
loop_
_entity_poly.entity_id
_entity_poly.type
_entity_poly.pdbx_seq_one_letter_code
_entity_poly.pdbx_strand_id
1 'polypeptide(L)'
;MAKFVATDVKVLINGTNLSDHIAQVSLEQTSDEIETTAFGTEWRQRIGGGLKDASISIDFHQDFGAGSVDAILSPLFGSIATVVVTPTSGSVSATNPSFTGTFSVVQYSPVASSVGDLATLSVSWPSAGTVVRATS
;
A
#
# COMPACT_ATOMS: atom_id res chain seq x y z
N MET A 1 -2.26 3.32 -25.60
CA MET A 1 -1.97 2.48 -24.43
C MET A 1 -0.66 2.95 -23.81
N ALA A 2 -0.71 3.40 -22.62
CA ALA A 2 0.42 4.10 -22.01
C ALA A 2 1.14 3.20 -20.99
N LYS A 3 2.33 2.77 -21.37
CA LYS A 3 3.30 2.24 -20.41
C LYS A 3 4.04 3.41 -19.78
N PHE A 4 4.41 3.32 -18.52
CA PHE A 4 5.11 4.42 -17.87
C PHE A 4 6.23 3.89 -16.97
N VAL A 5 7.20 4.76 -16.70
CA VAL A 5 8.25 4.48 -15.73
C VAL A 5 7.81 5.06 -14.40
N ALA A 6 7.83 4.25 -13.37
CA ALA A 6 7.33 4.65 -12.04
C ALA A 6 8.37 5.52 -11.31
N THR A 7 8.48 6.77 -11.72
CA THR A 7 9.39 7.74 -11.11
C THR A 7 8.68 8.78 -10.26
N ASP A 8 7.34 8.80 -10.31
CA ASP A 8 6.55 9.90 -9.72
C ASP A 8 5.32 9.38 -8.99
N VAL A 9 5.42 8.19 -8.41
CA VAL A 9 4.32 7.61 -7.63
C VAL A 9 4.07 8.46 -6.40
N LYS A 10 2.81 8.82 -6.17
CA LYS A 10 2.40 9.64 -5.05
C LYS A 10 1.81 8.78 -3.95
N VAL A 11 2.30 8.94 -2.73
CA VAL A 11 1.80 8.23 -1.56
C VAL A 11 1.51 9.24 -0.46
N LEU A 12 0.27 9.24 0.02
CA LEU A 12 -0.15 10.07 1.15
C LEU A 12 -0.47 9.15 2.34
N ILE A 13 0.09 9.45 3.49
CA ILE A 13 -0.21 8.73 4.74
C ILE A 13 -0.85 9.72 5.69
N ASN A 14 -2.11 9.48 6.04
CA ASN A 14 -2.94 10.41 6.82
C ASN A 14 -2.91 11.84 6.26
N GLY A 15 -2.90 11.97 4.93
CA GLY A 15 -2.89 13.25 4.27
C GLY A 15 -1.51 13.89 4.11
N THR A 16 -0.46 13.30 4.66
CA THR A 16 0.90 13.79 4.51
C THR A 16 1.61 13.09 3.36
N ASN A 17 2.16 13.87 2.43
CA ASN A 17 2.89 13.34 1.29
C ASN A 17 4.31 12.97 1.71
N LEU A 18 4.62 11.69 1.71
CA LEU A 18 5.95 11.15 2.02
C LEU A 18 6.63 10.55 0.79
N SER A 19 6.15 10.87 -0.41
CA SER A 19 6.61 10.25 -1.66
C SER A 19 8.10 10.42 -1.90
N ASP A 20 8.68 11.52 -1.48
CA ASP A 20 10.11 11.81 -1.65
C ASP A 20 11.02 11.00 -0.70
N HIS A 21 10.42 10.29 0.26
CA HIS A 21 11.12 9.40 1.19
C HIS A 21 10.78 7.93 0.95
N ILE A 22 10.15 7.61 -0.17
CA ILE A 22 9.72 6.26 -0.48
C ILE A 22 10.47 5.74 -1.69
N ALA A 23 11.18 4.63 -1.51
CA ALA A 23 11.93 3.97 -2.59
C ALA A 23 11.06 2.95 -3.34
N GLN A 24 10.10 2.34 -2.65
CA GLN A 24 9.24 1.32 -3.24
C GLN A 24 7.90 1.29 -2.52
N VAL A 25 6.83 1.13 -3.27
CA VAL A 25 5.49 0.90 -2.73
C VAL A 25 4.82 -0.21 -3.52
N SER A 26 4.14 -1.12 -2.82
CA SER A 26 3.39 -2.20 -3.42
C SER A 26 2.06 -2.34 -2.71
N LEU A 27 0.97 -2.19 -3.44
CA LEU A 27 -0.38 -2.43 -2.95
C LEU A 27 -0.88 -3.71 -3.60
N GLU A 28 -1.14 -4.73 -2.79
CA GLU A 28 -1.64 -6.01 -3.26
C GLU A 28 -3.08 -6.20 -2.78
N GLN A 29 -3.94 -6.59 -3.71
CA GLN A 29 -5.32 -6.92 -3.41
C GLN A 29 -5.56 -8.37 -3.77
N THR A 30 -6.23 -9.11 -2.88
CA THR A 30 -6.55 -10.51 -3.07
C THR A 30 -8.03 -10.76 -2.83
N SER A 31 -8.54 -11.81 -3.43
CA SER A 31 -9.90 -12.28 -3.20
C SER A 31 -9.87 -13.79 -3.00
N ASP A 32 -10.59 -14.27 -2.01
CA ASP A 32 -10.65 -15.70 -1.74
C ASP A 32 -11.30 -16.44 -2.90
N GLU A 33 -10.75 -17.60 -3.19
CA GLU A 33 -11.29 -18.53 -4.17
C GLU A 33 -12.14 -19.57 -3.46
N ILE A 34 -13.34 -19.81 -3.96
CA ILE A 34 -14.23 -20.83 -3.41
C ILE A 34 -14.44 -21.90 -4.47
N GLU A 35 -14.01 -23.11 -4.19
CA GLU A 35 -14.20 -24.25 -5.09
C GLU A 35 -15.53 -24.91 -4.82
N THR A 36 -16.28 -25.19 -5.89
CA THR A 36 -17.62 -25.80 -5.83
C THR A 36 -17.69 -27.11 -6.58
N THR A 37 -16.55 -27.68 -6.94
CA THR A 37 -16.47 -28.94 -7.68
C THR A 37 -17.21 -30.05 -6.96
N ALA A 38 -18.06 -30.77 -7.68
CA ALA A 38 -18.82 -31.90 -7.17
C ALA A 38 -18.61 -33.16 -8.04
N PHE A 39 -19.12 -34.28 -7.58
CA PHE A 39 -19.05 -35.52 -8.36
C PHE A 39 -19.78 -35.36 -9.70
N GLY A 40 -19.30 -36.05 -10.71
CA GLY A 40 -19.90 -36.05 -12.03
C GLY A 40 -19.35 -34.97 -12.97
N THR A 41 -18.36 -34.21 -12.54
CA THR A 41 -17.69 -33.21 -13.38
C THR A 41 -16.25 -33.61 -13.63
N GLU A 42 -15.74 -33.31 -14.82
CA GLU A 42 -14.32 -33.51 -15.15
C GLU A 42 -13.48 -32.26 -14.85
N TRP A 43 -14.11 -31.11 -14.72
CA TRP A 43 -13.45 -29.81 -14.55
C TRP A 43 -13.70 -29.27 -13.15
N ARG A 44 -12.70 -28.63 -12.60
CA ARG A 44 -12.88 -27.88 -11.34
C ARG A 44 -13.80 -26.71 -11.57
N GLN A 45 -14.69 -26.49 -10.63
CA GLN A 45 -15.64 -25.39 -10.67
C GLN A 45 -15.41 -24.48 -9.48
N ARG A 46 -15.53 -23.19 -9.71
CA ARG A 46 -15.31 -22.15 -8.70
C ARG A 46 -16.36 -21.07 -8.83
N ILE A 47 -16.68 -20.45 -7.70
CA ILE A 47 -17.50 -19.23 -7.68
C ILE A 47 -16.67 -18.07 -7.17
N GLY A 48 -16.98 -16.88 -7.69
CA GLY A 48 -16.41 -15.65 -7.18
C GLY A 48 -17.15 -15.14 -5.95
N GLY A 49 -16.71 -14.03 -5.39
CA GLY A 49 -17.39 -13.39 -4.27
C GLY A 49 -16.92 -13.81 -2.90
N GLY A 50 -15.74 -14.46 -2.79
CA GLY A 50 -15.10 -14.68 -1.50
C GLY A 50 -14.65 -13.37 -0.86
N LEU A 51 -14.13 -13.45 0.36
CA LEU A 51 -13.63 -12.27 1.07
C LEU A 51 -12.46 -11.67 0.33
N LYS A 52 -12.43 -10.36 0.27
CA LYS A 52 -11.33 -9.60 -0.30
C LYS A 52 -10.42 -9.12 0.81
N ASP A 53 -9.14 -9.02 0.49
CA ASP A 53 -8.14 -8.52 1.42
C ASP A 53 -7.12 -7.68 0.65
N ALA A 54 -6.37 -6.88 1.38
CA ALA A 54 -5.31 -6.07 0.79
C ALA A 54 -4.18 -5.91 1.79
N SER A 55 -3.00 -5.66 1.25
CA SER A 55 -1.84 -5.28 2.06
C SER A 55 -1.03 -4.25 1.30
N ILE A 56 -0.31 -3.42 2.03
CA ILE A 56 0.61 -2.44 1.45
C ILE A 56 1.99 -2.67 2.03
N SER A 57 2.99 -2.68 1.15
CA SER A 57 4.40 -2.76 1.55
C SER A 57 5.09 -1.51 1.05
N ILE A 58 5.81 -0.84 1.92
CA ILE A 58 6.49 0.41 1.60
C ILE A 58 7.92 0.35 2.13
N ASP A 59 8.87 0.75 1.29
CA ASP A 59 10.26 0.96 1.69
C ASP A 59 10.52 2.45 1.79
N PHE A 60 10.88 2.90 2.99
CA PHE A 60 11.16 4.31 3.26
C PHE A 60 12.66 4.56 3.39
N HIS A 61 13.05 5.78 3.04
CA HIS A 61 14.29 6.38 3.51
C HIS A 61 13.99 7.06 4.85
N GLN A 62 14.64 6.63 5.92
CA GLN A 62 14.35 7.15 7.25
C GLN A 62 14.74 8.62 7.38
N ASP A 63 13.89 9.38 8.02
CA ASP A 63 14.13 10.79 8.29
C ASP A 63 13.47 11.15 9.64
N PHE A 64 14.29 11.63 10.57
CA PHE A 64 13.82 12.06 11.89
C PHE A 64 13.50 13.55 11.96
N GLY A 65 13.52 14.25 10.84
CA GLY A 65 13.15 15.65 10.77
C GLY A 65 11.69 15.91 11.13
N ALA A 66 11.37 17.12 11.48
CA ALA A 66 10.00 17.51 11.80
C ALA A 66 9.10 17.35 10.57
N GLY A 67 7.93 16.70 10.77
CA GLY A 67 6.97 16.48 9.70
C GLY A 67 7.38 15.40 8.68
N SER A 68 8.45 14.67 8.92
CA SER A 68 8.94 13.65 8.01
C SER A 68 8.55 12.24 8.47
N VAL A 69 9.28 11.21 8.02
CA VAL A 69 8.88 9.80 8.17
C VAL A 69 8.63 9.43 9.62
N ASP A 70 9.60 9.63 10.50
CA ASP A 70 9.43 9.24 11.92
C ASP A 70 8.34 10.05 12.61
N ALA A 71 8.26 11.36 12.34
CA ALA A 71 7.26 12.23 12.94
C ALA A 71 5.83 11.82 12.56
N ILE A 72 5.64 11.20 11.41
CA ILE A 72 4.33 10.74 10.93
C ILE A 72 4.05 9.30 11.38
N LEU A 73 5.01 8.40 11.25
CA LEU A 73 4.79 6.97 11.49
C LEU A 73 4.81 6.58 12.96
N SER A 74 5.64 7.22 13.77
CA SER A 74 5.78 6.84 15.18
C SER A 74 4.47 6.99 15.96
N PRO A 75 3.70 8.09 15.83
CA PRO A 75 2.40 8.20 16.49
C PRO A 75 1.35 7.23 15.95
N LEU A 76 1.52 6.74 14.72
CA LEU A 76 0.55 5.84 14.09
C LEU A 76 0.78 4.38 14.46
N PHE A 77 1.93 4.05 15.02
CA PHE A 77 2.23 2.67 15.38
C PHE A 77 1.19 2.14 16.37
N GLY A 78 0.58 1.00 16.00
CA GLY A 78 -0.50 0.40 16.79
C GLY A 78 -1.89 0.95 16.48
N SER A 79 -2.03 1.84 15.53
CA SER A 79 -3.32 2.40 15.12
C SER A 79 -3.58 2.17 13.64
N ILE A 80 -4.66 2.75 13.13
CA ILE A 80 -5.07 2.63 11.73
C ILE A 80 -4.76 3.92 11.01
N ALA A 81 -4.13 3.81 9.85
CA ALA A 81 -3.78 4.95 9.01
C ALA A 81 -4.49 4.86 7.67
N THR A 82 -4.87 6.01 7.12
CA THR A 82 -5.39 6.11 5.76
C THR A 82 -4.23 6.33 4.80
N VAL A 83 -4.12 5.47 3.78
CA VAL A 83 -3.06 5.55 2.78
C VAL A 83 -3.69 5.73 1.41
N VAL A 84 -3.20 6.71 0.66
CA VAL A 84 -3.62 6.97 -0.71
C VAL A 84 -2.41 6.80 -1.63
N VAL A 85 -2.55 5.95 -2.63
CA VAL A 85 -1.50 5.69 -3.63
C VAL A 85 -2.02 6.08 -5.00
N THR A 86 -1.24 6.88 -5.71
CA THR A 86 -1.55 7.31 -7.08
C THR A 86 -0.35 7.02 -7.96
N PRO A 87 -0.55 6.46 -9.18
CA PRO A 87 0.58 6.10 -10.05
C PRO A 87 1.48 7.29 -10.42
N THR A 88 0.92 8.48 -10.51
CA THR A 88 1.70 9.70 -10.73
C THR A 88 1.21 10.81 -9.80
N SER A 89 2.01 11.85 -9.65
CA SER A 89 1.66 13.00 -8.79
C SER A 89 0.62 13.93 -9.42
N GLY A 90 0.19 13.66 -10.64
CA GLY A 90 -0.83 14.45 -11.33
C GLY A 90 -2.22 14.28 -10.74
N SER A 91 -3.17 15.00 -11.32
CA SER A 91 -4.57 14.94 -10.90
C SER A 91 -5.15 13.54 -11.13
N VAL A 92 -6.03 13.12 -10.23
CA VAL A 92 -6.73 11.85 -10.36
C VAL A 92 -7.63 11.86 -11.59
N SER A 93 -7.56 10.81 -12.40
CA SER A 93 -8.35 10.68 -13.62
C SER A 93 -8.51 9.18 -13.97
N ALA A 94 -9.22 8.89 -15.05
CA ALA A 94 -9.41 7.52 -15.50
C ALA A 94 -8.09 6.81 -15.85
N THR A 95 -7.06 7.57 -16.24
CA THR A 95 -5.73 7.05 -16.55
C THR A 95 -4.73 7.23 -15.41
N ASN A 96 -5.14 7.85 -14.30
CA ASN A 96 -4.33 8.05 -13.11
C ASN A 96 -5.21 7.86 -11.87
N PRO A 97 -5.71 6.63 -11.62
CA PRO A 97 -6.61 6.37 -10.51
C PRO A 97 -5.90 6.47 -9.17
N SER A 98 -6.63 6.87 -8.14
CA SER A 98 -6.15 6.78 -6.77
C SER A 98 -6.68 5.53 -6.09
N PHE A 99 -5.86 4.93 -5.25
CA PHE A 99 -6.25 3.79 -4.42
C PHE A 99 -6.17 4.24 -2.97
N THR A 100 -7.31 4.28 -2.31
CA THR A 100 -7.42 4.74 -0.92
C THR A 100 -7.87 3.58 -0.05
N GLY A 101 -7.14 3.34 1.03
CA GLY A 101 -7.51 2.31 1.98
C GLY A 101 -7.04 2.67 3.38
N THR A 102 -7.64 2.01 4.36
CA THR A 102 -7.19 2.08 5.75
C THR A 102 -6.37 0.83 6.06
N PHE A 103 -5.23 1.01 6.70
CA PHE A 103 -4.30 -0.08 7.00
C PHE A 103 -3.94 -0.05 8.48
N SER A 104 -3.78 -1.25 9.06
CA SER A 104 -3.30 -1.38 10.43
C SER A 104 -1.79 -1.20 10.47
N VAL A 105 -1.33 -0.20 11.20
CA VAL A 105 0.10 0.05 11.35
C VAL A 105 0.63 -0.88 12.45
N VAL A 106 0.89 -2.12 12.06
CA VAL A 106 1.31 -3.19 12.98
C VAL A 106 2.81 -3.38 13.02
N GLN A 107 3.53 -2.69 12.16
CA GLN A 107 4.98 -2.82 12.02
C GLN A 107 5.61 -1.47 11.78
N TYR A 108 6.63 -1.14 12.55
CA TYR A 108 7.47 0.03 12.31
C TYR A 108 8.84 -0.23 12.90
N SER A 109 9.86 -0.18 12.06
CA SER A 109 11.26 -0.40 12.44
C SER A 109 12.01 0.92 12.30
N PRO A 110 12.00 1.79 13.32
CA PRO A 110 12.57 3.14 13.18
C PRO A 110 14.07 3.15 12.97
N VAL A 111 14.77 2.11 13.41
CA VAL A 111 16.21 1.97 13.23
C VAL A 111 16.49 0.61 12.59
N ALA A 112 16.90 0.61 11.33
CA ALA A 112 17.23 -0.60 10.59
C ALA A 112 18.37 -0.27 9.61
N SER A 113 19.54 0.03 10.18
CA SER A 113 20.67 0.59 9.42
C SER A 113 21.91 -0.23 9.60
N SER A 114 22.77 -0.24 8.59
CA SER A 114 24.12 -0.80 8.63
C SER A 114 25.15 0.30 8.40
N VAL A 115 26.35 0.09 8.90
CA VAL A 115 27.44 1.06 8.73
C VAL A 115 27.72 1.29 7.25
N GLY A 116 27.74 2.55 6.83
CA GLY A 116 28.02 2.93 5.46
C GLY A 116 26.82 2.94 4.54
N ASP A 117 25.64 2.48 5.00
CA ASP A 117 24.45 2.42 4.20
C ASP A 117 23.49 3.58 4.53
N LEU A 118 22.67 3.93 3.54
CA LEU A 118 21.56 4.85 3.76
C LEU A 118 20.58 4.24 4.78
N ALA A 119 20.10 5.05 5.71
CA ALA A 119 19.11 4.60 6.67
C ALA A 119 17.77 4.38 5.98
N THR A 120 17.33 3.13 5.94
CA THR A 120 16.08 2.72 5.31
C THR A 120 15.27 1.87 6.26
N LEU A 121 13.97 1.76 5.99
CA LEU A 121 13.11 0.84 6.71
C LEU A 121 12.02 0.32 5.77
N SER A 122 11.54 -0.87 6.04
CA SER A 122 10.46 -1.49 5.27
C SER A 122 9.31 -1.79 6.20
N VAL A 123 8.08 -1.53 5.74
CA VAL A 123 6.87 -1.87 6.48
C VAL A 123 5.94 -2.66 5.59
N SER A 124 5.13 -3.52 6.20
CA SER A 124 4.07 -4.24 5.54
C SER A 124 2.84 -4.21 6.45
N TRP A 125 1.78 -3.61 5.96
CA TRP A 125 0.57 -3.40 6.74
C TRP A 125 -0.63 -4.08 6.08
N PRO A 126 -1.41 -4.89 6.83
CA PRO A 126 -2.65 -5.43 6.32
C PRO A 126 -3.73 -4.37 6.28
N SER A 127 -4.71 -4.53 5.40
CA SER A 127 -5.83 -3.60 5.35
C SER A 127 -6.74 -3.77 6.56
N ALA A 128 -7.31 -2.66 7.00
CA ALA A 128 -8.31 -2.65 8.07
C ALA A 128 -9.73 -2.47 7.51
N GLY A 129 -9.86 -2.36 6.19
CA GLY A 129 -11.16 -2.15 5.55
C GLY A 129 -11.03 -2.18 4.03
N THR A 130 -12.01 -1.62 3.36
CA THR A 130 -12.09 -1.62 1.90
C THR A 130 -11.06 -0.70 1.29
N VAL A 131 -10.44 -1.16 0.20
CA VAL A 131 -9.62 -0.32 -0.66
C VAL A 131 -10.50 0.19 -1.80
N VAL A 132 -10.56 1.50 -1.95
CA VAL A 132 -11.40 2.17 -2.93
C VAL A 132 -10.54 2.71 -4.07
N ARG A 133 -10.90 2.35 -5.30
CA ARG A 133 -10.28 2.91 -6.50
C ARG A 133 -11.14 4.07 -6.99
N ALA A 134 -10.53 5.24 -7.14
CA ALA A 134 -11.22 6.44 -7.60
C ALA A 134 -10.56 6.95 -8.89
N THR A 135 -11.38 7.46 -9.80
CA THR A 135 -10.91 8.02 -11.08
C THR A 135 -11.24 9.51 -11.23
N SER A 136 -11.72 10.09 -10.15
CA SER A 136 -12.00 11.54 -10.13
C SER A 136 -11.97 12.07 -8.70
#